data_9525017765db064a39afbf25d4154a18
#
_entry.id   9525017765db064a39afbf25d4154a18
#
_cell.length_a   1.000
_cell.length_b   1.000
_cell.length_c   1.000
_cell.angle_alpha   90.00
_cell.angle_beta   90.00
_cell.angle_gamma   90.00
#
_symmetry.space_group_name_H-M   'P 1'
#
loop_
_entity.id
_entity.type
_entity.pdbx_description
1 polymer ?
#
loop_
_entity_poly.entity_id
_entity_poly.type
_entity_poly.pdbx_seq_one_letter_code
_entity_poly.pdbx_strand_id
1 'polypeptide(L)'
;TTMMDVITGKTKPDEGTVYFGQQINLLELSEHQIARGGIGRKFQKPTIFEALTVYENLELATASNKAVWWTLTKSLTGEQKFRIDEVLVQIGLKELRYKNAGALSHGQKQWLEIGMLLMQSPRVLLVDEPVAGMTGEETEKTAELLLSLAGKHSVIVVEHDMKFVRSIARKVTVLHQGSVLTEGTMDQVQNDPKVIEVYLGE
;
A
#
# COMPACT_ATOMS: atom_id res chain seq x y z
N THR A 1 6.82 0.32 10.66
CA THR A 1 7.30 1.43 9.80
C THR A 1 8.79 1.27 9.44
N THR A 2 9.74 1.09 10.40
CA THR A 2 11.21 1.03 10.14
C THR A 2 11.60 -0.02 9.08
N MET A 3 11.07 -1.24 9.15
CA MET A 3 11.33 -2.27 8.14
C MET A 3 10.88 -1.82 6.74
N MET A 4 9.74 -1.15 6.63
CA MET A 4 9.28 -0.58 5.36
C MET A 4 10.17 0.55 4.87
N ASP A 5 10.71 1.37 5.77
CA ASP A 5 11.68 2.43 5.44
C ASP A 5 12.97 1.84 4.84
N VAL A 6 13.43 0.69 5.37
CA VAL A 6 14.59 -0.03 4.81
C VAL A 6 14.27 -0.62 3.43
N ILE A 7 13.12 -1.27 3.25
CA ILE A 7 12.71 -1.87 1.96
C ILE A 7 12.58 -0.79 0.87
N THR A 8 12.14 0.41 1.22
CA THR A 8 11.97 1.52 0.27
C THR A 8 13.23 2.38 0.07
N GLY A 9 14.33 2.07 0.76
CA GLY A 9 15.59 2.80 0.64
C GLY A 9 15.66 4.12 1.40
N LYS A 10 14.60 4.49 2.14
CA LYS A 10 14.55 5.71 2.96
C LYS A 10 15.52 5.67 4.14
N THR A 11 15.75 4.47 4.67
CA THR A 11 16.70 4.23 5.76
C THR A 11 17.63 3.09 5.35
N LYS A 12 18.93 3.28 5.55
CA LYS A 12 19.91 2.20 5.35
C LYS A 12 20.06 1.41 6.65
N PRO A 13 20.05 0.06 6.60
CA PRO A 13 20.37 -0.76 7.77
C PRO A 13 21.86 -0.69 8.06
N ASP A 14 22.23 -0.89 9.32
CA ASP A 14 23.64 -0.97 9.74
C ASP A 14 24.27 -2.26 9.21
N GLU A 15 23.52 -3.37 9.22
CA GLU A 15 23.96 -4.69 8.76
C GLU A 15 22.81 -5.44 8.06
N GLY A 16 23.17 -6.46 7.29
CA GLY A 16 22.22 -7.34 6.63
C GLY A 16 22.00 -7.03 5.16
N THR A 17 21.05 -7.72 4.54
CA THR A 17 20.73 -7.62 3.11
C THR A 17 19.24 -7.62 2.88
N VAL A 18 18.78 -6.91 1.83
CA VAL A 18 17.38 -6.88 1.41
C VAL A 18 17.30 -7.14 -0.09
N TYR A 19 16.64 -8.24 -0.46
CA TYR A 19 16.50 -8.63 -1.86
C TYR A 19 15.06 -8.56 -2.31
N PHE A 20 14.85 -8.03 -3.51
CA PHE A 20 13.59 -8.13 -4.24
C PHE A 20 13.69 -9.25 -5.29
N GLY A 21 12.92 -10.31 -5.07
CA GLY A 21 13.14 -11.56 -5.77
C GLY A 21 14.48 -12.18 -5.35
N GLN A 22 15.15 -12.85 -6.29
CA GLN A 22 16.42 -13.53 -5.99
C GLN A 22 17.68 -12.75 -6.39
N GLN A 23 17.52 -11.62 -7.08
CA GLN A 23 18.65 -10.98 -7.78
C GLN A 23 18.83 -9.50 -7.49
N ILE A 24 17.80 -8.79 -7.07
CA ILE A 24 17.84 -7.33 -6.95
C ILE A 24 18.14 -6.98 -5.49
N ASN A 25 19.37 -6.53 -5.21
CA ASN A 25 19.74 -5.99 -3.91
C ASN A 25 19.17 -4.57 -3.77
N LEU A 26 18.19 -4.37 -2.90
CA LEU A 26 17.55 -3.07 -2.72
C LEU A 26 18.47 -2.04 -2.06
N LEU A 27 19.48 -2.47 -1.30
CA LEU A 27 20.40 -1.57 -0.60
C LEU A 27 21.36 -0.83 -1.57
N GLU A 28 21.48 -1.31 -2.81
CA GLU A 28 22.29 -0.69 -3.86
C GLU A 28 21.49 0.31 -4.71
N LEU A 29 20.16 0.38 -4.50
CA LEU A 29 19.26 1.21 -5.29
C LEU A 29 18.84 2.47 -4.52
N SER A 30 18.57 3.54 -5.28
CA SER A 30 17.88 4.72 -4.74
C SER A 30 16.39 4.46 -4.58
N GLU A 31 15.71 5.23 -3.70
CA GLU A 31 14.25 5.17 -3.50
C GLU A 31 13.48 5.20 -4.84
N HIS A 32 13.91 6.06 -5.75
CA HIS A 32 13.31 6.18 -7.08
C HIS A 32 13.49 4.91 -7.95
N GLN A 33 14.66 4.26 -7.89
CA GLN A 33 14.91 3.01 -8.60
C GLN A 33 14.09 1.88 -8.00
N ILE A 34 13.95 1.82 -6.67
CA ILE A 34 13.12 0.85 -5.95
C ILE A 34 11.65 1.01 -6.36
N ALA A 35 11.13 2.25 -6.35
CA ALA A 35 9.77 2.53 -6.79
C ALA A 35 9.53 2.13 -8.25
N ARG A 36 10.45 2.47 -9.15
CA ARG A 36 10.40 2.05 -10.56
C ARG A 36 10.53 0.53 -10.74
N GLY A 37 11.22 -0.14 -9.84
CA GLY A 37 11.33 -1.60 -9.80
C GLY A 37 10.01 -2.30 -9.45
N GLY A 38 8.98 -1.54 -9.08
CA GLY A 38 7.65 -2.03 -8.79
C GLY A 38 7.36 -2.24 -7.30
N ILE A 39 8.04 -1.54 -6.40
CA ILE A 39 7.72 -1.50 -4.98
C ILE A 39 7.00 -0.19 -4.68
N GLY A 40 5.68 -0.26 -4.48
CA GLY A 40 4.86 0.87 -4.09
C GLY A 40 4.65 0.89 -2.58
N ARG A 41 4.70 2.07 -1.97
CA ARG A 41 4.41 2.24 -0.53
C ARG A 41 3.33 3.28 -0.30
N LYS A 42 2.32 2.89 0.47
CA LYS A 42 1.35 3.79 1.07
C LYS A 42 1.87 4.24 2.44
N PHE A 43 1.96 5.54 2.64
CA PHE A 43 2.35 6.12 3.93
C PHE A 43 1.14 6.24 4.87
N GLN A 44 1.40 6.47 6.16
CA GLN A 44 0.33 6.64 7.16
C GLN A 44 -0.57 7.85 6.86
N LYS A 45 0.02 8.97 6.44
CA LYS A 45 -0.75 10.16 6.02
C LYS A 45 -1.02 10.11 4.52
N PRO A 46 -2.29 10.27 4.08
CA PRO A 46 -2.61 10.31 2.67
C PRO A 46 -1.84 11.41 1.93
N THR A 47 -1.25 11.03 0.79
CA THR A 47 -0.46 11.93 -0.08
C THR A 47 -1.25 12.33 -1.34
N ILE A 48 -2.55 12.60 -1.16
CA ILE A 48 -3.45 12.99 -2.25
C ILE A 48 -3.41 14.51 -2.47
N PHE A 49 -3.74 14.93 -3.68
CA PHE A 49 -3.92 16.33 -4.04
C PHE A 49 -5.36 16.75 -3.76
N GLU A 50 -5.59 17.33 -2.59
CA GLU A 50 -6.93 17.65 -2.10
C GLU A 50 -7.68 18.67 -2.97
N ALA A 51 -6.98 19.56 -3.66
CA ALA A 51 -7.56 20.54 -4.57
C ALA A 51 -8.03 19.94 -5.91
N LEU A 52 -7.64 18.73 -6.22
CA LEU A 52 -7.99 18.03 -7.45
C LEU A 52 -9.13 17.04 -7.23
N THR A 53 -9.79 16.65 -8.31
CA THR A 53 -10.78 15.57 -8.30
C THR A 53 -10.13 14.20 -8.08
N VAL A 54 -10.94 13.20 -7.74
CA VAL A 54 -10.50 11.80 -7.65
C VAL A 54 -9.87 11.36 -8.98
N TYR A 55 -10.50 11.69 -10.10
CA TYR A 55 -10.00 11.34 -11.43
C TYR A 55 -8.63 11.99 -11.72
N GLU A 56 -8.48 13.29 -11.46
CA GLU A 56 -7.23 14.02 -11.69
C GLU A 56 -6.08 13.51 -10.81
N ASN A 57 -6.35 13.06 -9.57
CA ASN A 57 -5.36 12.40 -8.74
C ASN A 57 -4.82 11.13 -9.39
N LEU A 58 -5.70 10.27 -9.93
CA LEU A 58 -5.31 9.05 -10.64
C LEU A 58 -4.59 9.37 -11.96
N GLU A 59 -5.01 10.41 -12.67
CA GLU A 59 -4.35 10.88 -13.87
C GLU A 59 -2.90 11.29 -13.60
N LEU A 60 -2.65 12.08 -12.55
CA LEU A 60 -1.30 12.48 -12.13
C LEU A 60 -0.43 11.29 -11.71
N ALA A 61 -1.03 10.25 -11.14
CA ALA A 61 -0.33 9.05 -10.72
C ALA A 61 -0.01 8.11 -11.89
N THR A 62 -0.59 8.33 -13.08
CA THR A 62 -0.39 7.48 -14.24
C THR A 62 1.10 7.44 -14.62
N ALA A 63 1.63 6.22 -14.78
CA ALA A 63 2.99 6.03 -15.26
C ALA A 63 3.11 6.58 -16.69
N SER A 64 3.74 7.72 -16.85
CA SER A 64 3.99 8.35 -18.14
C SER A 64 5.43 8.86 -18.21
N ASN A 65 5.92 9.03 -19.44
CA ASN A 65 7.21 9.66 -19.67
C ASN A 65 7.06 11.16 -19.35
N LYS A 66 7.39 11.55 -18.11
CA LYS A 66 7.18 12.91 -17.54
C LYS A 66 8.17 13.94 -18.11
N ALA A 67 8.46 13.90 -19.41
CA ALA A 67 9.11 15.03 -20.05
C ALA A 67 8.15 16.23 -20.01
N VAL A 68 8.57 17.35 -19.43
CA VAL A 68 7.76 18.55 -19.14
C VAL A 68 6.91 19.00 -20.33
N TRP A 69 7.44 18.92 -21.55
CA TRP A 69 6.75 19.24 -22.80
C TRP A 69 5.62 18.28 -23.16
N TRP A 70 5.68 17.02 -22.73
CA TRP A 70 4.65 16.01 -22.98
C TRP A 70 3.44 16.17 -22.07
N THR A 71 3.65 16.63 -20.83
CA THR A 71 2.60 16.85 -19.83
C THR A 71 1.70 18.05 -20.19
N LEU A 72 2.25 19.03 -20.89
CA LEU A 72 1.51 20.26 -21.27
C LEU A 72 0.68 20.12 -22.55
N THR A 73 0.91 19.10 -23.38
CA THR A 73 0.32 19.04 -24.74
C THR A 73 -0.44 17.75 -25.06
N LYS A 74 -0.35 16.70 -24.24
CA LYS A 74 -1.00 15.41 -24.56
C LYS A 74 -2.19 15.09 -23.68
N SER A 75 -3.31 14.87 -24.32
CA SER A 75 -4.46 14.17 -23.73
C SER A 75 -4.08 12.72 -23.40
N LEU A 76 -4.68 12.17 -22.33
CA LEU A 76 -4.57 10.76 -21.98
C LEU A 76 -4.91 9.87 -23.18
N THR A 77 -4.14 8.81 -23.36
CA THR A 77 -4.46 7.75 -24.33
C THR A 77 -5.74 7.00 -23.91
N GLY A 78 -6.38 6.32 -24.86
CA GLY A 78 -7.54 5.48 -24.54
C GLY A 78 -7.23 4.41 -23.51
N GLU A 79 -6.04 3.80 -23.57
CA GLU A 79 -5.57 2.80 -22.61
C GLU A 79 -5.40 3.40 -21.19
N GLN A 80 -4.83 4.60 -21.08
CA GLN A 80 -4.70 5.27 -19.78
C GLN A 80 -6.06 5.62 -19.17
N LYS A 81 -7.01 6.11 -19.97
CA LYS A 81 -8.38 6.38 -19.51
C LYS A 81 -9.06 5.09 -19.03
N PHE A 82 -8.95 4.03 -19.81
CA PHE A 82 -9.48 2.71 -19.42
C PHE A 82 -8.87 2.22 -18.10
N ARG A 83 -7.56 2.37 -17.94
CA ARG A 83 -6.88 1.99 -16.69
C ARG A 83 -7.35 2.80 -15.48
N ILE A 84 -7.58 4.11 -15.65
CA ILE A 84 -8.16 4.94 -14.58
C ILE A 84 -9.56 4.43 -14.21
N ASP A 85 -10.40 4.10 -15.19
CA ASP A 85 -11.75 3.59 -14.94
C ASP A 85 -11.74 2.24 -14.23
N GLU A 86 -10.83 1.32 -14.60
CA GLU A 86 -10.63 0.06 -13.88
C GLU A 86 -10.23 0.30 -12.41
N VAL A 87 -9.26 1.17 -12.17
CA VAL A 87 -8.79 1.48 -10.81
C VAL A 87 -9.91 2.14 -10.00
N LEU A 88 -10.68 3.07 -10.58
CA LEU A 88 -11.83 3.69 -9.91
C LEU A 88 -12.88 2.66 -9.44
N VAL A 89 -13.14 1.66 -10.27
CA VAL A 89 -14.03 0.54 -9.88
C VAL A 89 -13.40 -0.26 -8.75
N GLN A 90 -12.13 -0.60 -8.88
CA GLN A 90 -11.41 -1.45 -7.92
C GLN A 90 -11.33 -0.82 -6.53
N ILE A 91 -11.08 0.50 -6.45
CA ILE A 91 -11.04 1.22 -5.17
C ILE A 91 -12.43 1.71 -4.68
N GLY A 92 -13.50 1.38 -5.39
CA GLY A 92 -14.88 1.74 -5.02
C GLY A 92 -15.21 3.23 -5.10
N LEU A 93 -14.47 4.02 -5.90
CA LEU A 93 -14.66 5.47 -6.02
C LEU A 93 -15.22 5.91 -7.39
N LYS A 94 -15.76 5.00 -8.19
CA LYS A 94 -16.27 5.31 -9.55
C LYS A 94 -17.29 6.43 -9.56
N GLU A 95 -18.27 6.37 -8.65
CA GLU A 95 -19.34 7.36 -8.57
C GLU A 95 -18.86 8.75 -8.05
N LEU A 96 -17.68 8.77 -7.43
CA LEU A 96 -17.05 9.97 -6.88
C LEU A 96 -15.94 10.53 -7.79
N ARG A 97 -15.82 10.02 -9.02
CA ARG A 97 -14.73 10.35 -9.94
C ARG A 97 -14.46 11.85 -10.13
N TYR A 98 -15.51 12.67 -10.15
CA TYR A 98 -15.43 14.12 -10.34
C TYR A 98 -15.54 14.91 -9.03
N LYS A 99 -15.67 14.22 -7.89
CA LYS A 99 -15.69 14.86 -6.58
C LYS A 99 -14.28 15.34 -6.23
N ASN A 100 -14.20 16.53 -5.63
CA ASN A 100 -12.94 17.04 -5.09
C ASN A 100 -12.41 16.08 -3.99
N ALA A 101 -11.14 15.70 -4.08
CA ALA A 101 -10.53 14.74 -3.17
C ALA A 101 -10.47 15.23 -1.71
N GLY A 102 -10.41 16.55 -1.50
CA GLY A 102 -10.49 17.15 -0.17
C GLY A 102 -11.82 16.87 0.56
N ALA A 103 -12.91 16.66 -0.20
CA ALA A 103 -14.25 16.39 0.33
C ALA A 103 -14.54 14.89 0.57
N LEU A 104 -13.56 14.01 0.37
CA LEU A 104 -13.66 12.58 0.66
C LEU A 104 -13.58 12.32 2.18
N SER A 105 -14.20 11.21 2.63
CA SER A 105 -13.97 10.69 3.99
C SER A 105 -12.52 10.24 4.17
N HIS A 106 -12.10 10.00 5.41
CA HIS A 106 -10.75 9.52 5.69
C HIS A 106 -10.47 8.20 4.96
N GLY A 107 -11.35 7.21 5.06
CA GLY A 107 -11.21 5.93 4.36
C GLY A 107 -11.17 6.09 2.85
N GLN A 108 -12.05 6.94 2.27
CA GLN A 108 -12.04 7.22 0.83
C GLN A 108 -10.73 7.85 0.36
N LYS A 109 -10.10 8.73 1.14
CA LYS A 109 -8.78 9.29 0.86
C LYS A 109 -7.70 8.20 0.84
N GLN A 110 -7.77 7.25 1.77
CA GLN A 110 -6.87 6.10 1.83
C GLN A 110 -7.03 5.18 0.60
N TRP A 111 -8.28 4.91 0.17
CA TRP A 111 -8.54 4.12 -1.05
C TRP A 111 -8.04 4.83 -2.31
N LEU A 112 -8.21 6.16 -2.40
CA LEU A 112 -7.67 6.94 -3.49
C LEU A 112 -6.14 6.84 -3.55
N GLU A 113 -5.45 6.91 -2.42
CA GLU A 113 -3.99 6.75 -2.36
C GLU A 113 -3.55 5.36 -2.83
N ILE A 114 -4.25 4.29 -2.41
CA ILE A 114 -4.01 2.94 -2.94
C ILE A 114 -4.23 2.93 -4.46
N GLY A 115 -5.29 3.56 -4.96
CA GLY A 115 -5.55 3.71 -6.39
C GLY A 115 -4.41 4.40 -7.14
N MET A 116 -3.86 5.47 -6.59
CA MET A 116 -2.70 6.17 -7.17
C MET A 116 -1.47 5.26 -7.26
N LEU A 117 -1.24 4.39 -6.27
CA LEU A 117 -0.19 3.38 -6.35
C LEU A 117 -0.47 2.33 -7.42
N LEU A 118 -1.72 1.87 -7.56
CA LEU A 118 -2.12 0.88 -8.57
C LEU A 118 -1.94 1.40 -10.00
N MET A 119 -2.05 2.72 -10.22
CA MET A 119 -1.76 3.34 -11.52
C MET A 119 -0.31 3.13 -11.97
N GLN A 120 0.61 2.87 -11.05
CA GLN A 120 2.02 2.58 -11.34
C GLN A 120 2.28 1.09 -11.57
N SER A 121 1.25 0.24 -11.51
CA SER A 121 1.34 -1.22 -11.67
C SER A 121 2.42 -1.88 -10.79
N PRO A 122 2.41 -1.66 -9.47
CA PRO A 122 3.44 -2.18 -8.58
C PRO A 122 3.38 -3.71 -8.51
N ARG A 123 4.53 -4.37 -8.31
CA ARG A 123 4.60 -5.81 -8.03
C ARG A 123 4.40 -6.10 -6.55
N VAL A 124 4.87 -5.18 -5.70
CA VAL A 124 4.72 -5.22 -4.23
C VAL A 124 4.08 -3.93 -3.76
N LEU A 125 3.07 -4.06 -2.92
CA LEU A 125 2.42 -2.98 -2.19
C LEU A 125 2.78 -3.09 -0.71
N LEU A 126 3.41 -2.05 -0.17
CA LEU A 126 3.67 -1.88 1.24
C LEU A 126 2.62 -0.93 1.82
N VAL A 127 1.81 -1.42 2.74
CA VAL A 127 0.67 -0.67 3.31
C VAL A 127 0.85 -0.57 4.81
N ASP A 128 1.03 0.65 5.30
CA ASP A 128 1.31 0.95 6.71
C ASP A 128 0.02 1.48 7.36
N GLU A 129 -0.51 0.74 8.33
CA GLU A 129 -1.73 1.02 9.12
C GLU A 129 -2.92 1.47 8.23
N PRO A 130 -3.38 0.62 7.28
CA PRO A 130 -4.41 1.02 6.31
C PRO A 130 -5.76 1.36 6.91
N VAL A 131 -6.09 0.88 8.12
CA VAL A 131 -7.41 1.07 8.73
C VAL A 131 -7.42 2.01 9.93
N ALA A 132 -6.28 2.66 10.22
CA ALA A 132 -6.20 3.60 11.33
C ALA A 132 -7.24 4.74 11.18
N GLY A 133 -8.10 4.93 12.18
CA GLY A 133 -9.13 5.98 12.18
C GLY A 133 -10.33 5.73 11.25
N MET A 134 -10.48 4.53 10.71
CA MET A 134 -11.63 4.15 9.89
C MET A 134 -12.83 3.68 10.73
N THR A 135 -14.03 3.82 10.17
CA THR A 135 -15.23 3.19 10.67
C THR A 135 -15.20 1.68 10.40
N GLY A 136 -16.07 0.90 11.06
CA GLY A 136 -16.17 -0.55 10.80
C GLY A 136 -16.47 -0.87 9.34
N GLU A 137 -17.38 -0.13 8.71
CA GLU A 137 -17.73 -0.30 7.29
C GLU A 137 -16.54 0.01 6.36
N GLU A 138 -15.79 1.08 6.64
CA GLU A 138 -14.59 1.43 5.87
C GLU A 138 -13.48 0.36 6.04
N THR A 139 -13.35 -0.20 7.25
CA THR A 139 -12.41 -1.28 7.55
C THR A 139 -12.73 -2.54 6.74
N GLU A 140 -13.99 -2.95 6.69
CA GLU A 140 -14.45 -4.10 5.90
C GLU A 140 -14.16 -3.89 4.40
N LYS A 141 -14.53 -2.74 3.86
CA LYS A 141 -14.24 -2.39 2.45
C LYS A 141 -12.75 -2.36 2.15
N THR A 142 -11.92 -1.91 3.12
CA THR A 142 -10.46 -1.94 2.97
C THR A 142 -9.94 -3.37 2.94
N ALA A 143 -10.49 -4.27 3.77
CA ALA A 143 -10.14 -5.69 3.72
C ALA A 143 -10.49 -6.30 2.36
N GLU A 144 -11.70 -6.07 1.85
CA GLU A 144 -12.13 -6.54 0.52
C GLU A 144 -11.21 -6.01 -0.59
N LEU A 145 -10.86 -4.72 -0.56
CA LEU A 145 -9.93 -4.12 -1.50
C LEU A 145 -8.58 -4.85 -1.47
N LEU A 146 -7.95 -4.99 -0.31
CA LEU A 146 -6.64 -5.62 -0.19
C LEU A 146 -6.67 -7.09 -0.63
N LEU A 147 -7.73 -7.83 -0.30
CA LEU A 147 -7.94 -9.21 -0.77
C LEU A 147 -8.09 -9.28 -2.29
N SER A 148 -8.76 -8.31 -2.91
CA SER A 148 -8.92 -8.24 -4.38
C SER A 148 -7.59 -7.99 -5.12
N LEU A 149 -6.62 -7.38 -4.44
CA LEU A 149 -5.28 -7.13 -4.96
C LEU A 149 -4.38 -8.37 -4.88
N ALA A 150 -4.65 -9.26 -3.92
CA ALA A 150 -3.87 -10.47 -3.71
C ALA A 150 -3.93 -11.39 -4.95
N GLY A 151 -2.76 -11.88 -5.39
CA GLY A 151 -2.62 -12.71 -6.59
C GLY A 151 -2.15 -11.94 -7.82
N LYS A 152 -2.55 -10.66 -7.96
CA LYS A 152 -1.97 -9.75 -8.96
C LYS A 152 -0.76 -9.00 -8.40
N HIS A 153 -0.80 -8.69 -7.11
CA HIS A 153 0.23 -7.98 -6.37
C HIS A 153 0.62 -8.78 -5.12
N SER A 154 1.86 -8.67 -4.68
CA SER A 154 2.25 -9.06 -3.32
C SER A 154 1.91 -7.89 -2.39
N VAL A 155 1.06 -8.13 -1.40
CA VAL A 155 0.64 -7.09 -0.44
C VAL A 155 1.26 -7.39 0.91
N ILE A 156 2.01 -6.45 1.46
CA ILE A 156 2.59 -6.50 2.80
C ILE A 156 1.93 -5.40 3.62
N VAL A 157 1.25 -5.80 4.69
CA VAL A 157 0.52 -4.89 5.58
C VAL A 157 1.20 -4.89 6.94
N VAL A 158 1.45 -3.71 7.50
CA VAL A 158 1.82 -3.53 8.90
C VAL A 158 0.60 -3.02 9.63
N GLU A 159 0.17 -3.77 10.61
CA GLU A 159 -1.06 -3.47 11.38
C GLU A 159 -0.95 -4.02 12.80
N HIS A 160 -1.73 -3.43 13.69
CA HIS A 160 -1.87 -3.85 15.07
C HIS A 160 -3.33 -4.26 15.43
N ASP A 161 -4.30 -4.01 14.55
CA ASP A 161 -5.66 -4.53 14.69
C ASP A 161 -5.71 -6.01 14.30
N MET A 162 -5.72 -6.88 15.31
CA MET A 162 -5.71 -8.34 15.13
C MET A 162 -6.95 -8.88 14.41
N LYS A 163 -8.11 -8.19 14.51
CA LYS A 163 -9.33 -8.59 13.80
C LYS A 163 -9.18 -8.34 12.31
N PHE A 164 -8.65 -7.16 11.97
CA PHE A 164 -8.38 -6.82 10.59
C PHE A 164 -7.30 -7.73 10.00
N VAL A 165 -6.18 -7.95 10.70
CA VAL A 165 -5.11 -8.88 10.25
C VAL A 165 -5.69 -10.26 9.99
N ARG A 166 -6.54 -10.79 10.90
CA ARG A 166 -7.20 -12.11 10.73
C ARG A 166 -8.03 -12.19 9.45
N SER A 167 -8.67 -11.09 9.06
CA SER A 167 -9.55 -11.07 7.89
C SER A 167 -8.80 -11.11 6.55
N ILE A 168 -7.54 -10.66 6.51
CA ILE A 168 -6.79 -10.48 5.24
C ILE A 168 -5.53 -11.35 5.14
N ALA A 169 -4.91 -11.72 6.26
CA ALA A 169 -3.58 -12.29 6.25
C ALA A 169 -3.58 -13.79 5.90
N ARG A 170 -2.72 -14.17 4.96
CA ARG A 170 -2.36 -15.58 4.70
C ARG A 170 -1.18 -16.02 5.56
N LYS A 171 -0.26 -15.12 5.84
CA LYS A 171 0.93 -15.31 6.64
C LYS A 171 1.13 -14.09 7.52
N VAL A 172 1.43 -14.31 8.78
CA VAL A 172 1.67 -13.27 9.79
C VAL A 172 3.08 -13.46 10.33
N THR A 173 3.82 -12.35 10.40
CA THR A 173 5.13 -12.27 11.06
C THR A 173 5.01 -11.29 12.21
N VAL A 174 5.21 -11.76 13.43
CA VAL A 174 5.19 -10.91 14.63
C VAL A 174 6.57 -10.39 14.91
N LEU A 175 6.68 -9.06 15.01
CA LEU A 175 7.91 -8.37 15.39
C LEU A 175 7.79 -7.87 16.83
N HIS A 176 8.80 -8.14 17.64
CA HIS A 176 8.91 -7.63 18.99
C HIS A 176 10.35 -7.14 19.25
N GLN A 177 10.49 -5.92 19.75
CA GLN A 177 11.80 -5.30 20.05
C GLN A 177 12.81 -5.40 18.88
N GLY A 178 12.32 -5.23 17.63
CA GLY A 178 13.16 -5.26 16.43
C GLY A 178 13.52 -6.66 15.90
N SER A 179 13.05 -7.73 16.56
CA SER A 179 13.31 -9.11 16.16
C SER A 179 12.02 -9.82 15.74
N VAL A 180 12.16 -10.84 14.87
CA VAL A 180 11.05 -11.74 14.55
C VAL A 180 10.80 -12.64 15.75
N LEU A 181 9.61 -12.51 16.34
CA LEU A 181 9.20 -13.33 17.49
C LEU A 181 8.68 -14.69 17.01
N THR A 182 7.77 -14.67 16.05
CA THR A 182 7.18 -15.86 15.43
C THR A 182 6.63 -15.55 14.04
N GLU A 183 6.45 -16.60 13.24
CA GLU A 183 5.90 -16.48 11.88
C GLU A 183 5.05 -17.72 11.57
N GLY A 184 3.84 -17.50 11.01
CA GLY A 184 2.94 -18.59 10.64
C GLY A 184 1.59 -18.10 10.15
N THR A 185 0.60 -18.98 10.18
CA THR A 185 -0.80 -18.61 10.00
C THR A 185 -1.29 -17.82 11.21
N MET A 186 -2.41 -17.09 11.06
CA MET A 186 -2.97 -16.34 12.17
C MET A 186 -3.27 -17.21 13.40
N ASP A 187 -3.76 -18.44 13.18
CA ASP A 187 -4.06 -19.37 14.28
C ASP A 187 -2.79 -19.88 14.97
N GLN A 188 -1.71 -20.14 14.23
CA GLN A 188 -0.42 -20.50 14.81
C GLN A 188 0.14 -19.37 15.66
N VAL A 189 0.12 -18.15 15.14
CA VAL A 189 0.67 -16.96 15.80
C VAL A 189 -0.09 -16.63 17.09
N GLN A 190 -1.42 -16.69 17.07
CA GLN A 190 -2.23 -16.39 18.25
C GLN A 190 -2.07 -17.40 19.39
N ASN A 191 -1.72 -18.65 19.07
CA ASN A 191 -1.52 -19.71 20.05
C ASN A 191 -0.03 -19.89 20.42
N ASP A 192 0.86 -19.05 19.90
CA ASP A 192 2.28 -19.11 20.26
C ASP A 192 2.47 -18.57 21.69
N PRO A 193 3.05 -19.37 22.61
CA PRO A 193 3.25 -18.93 24.01
C PRO A 193 4.02 -17.62 24.13
N LYS A 194 4.99 -17.36 23.25
CA LYS A 194 5.78 -16.12 23.24
C LYS A 194 4.93 -14.90 22.87
N VAL A 195 3.97 -15.07 21.96
CA VAL A 195 3.05 -14.00 21.58
C VAL A 195 2.07 -13.71 22.71
N ILE A 196 1.57 -14.76 23.37
CA ILE A 196 0.68 -14.63 24.53
C ILE A 196 1.39 -13.87 25.66
N GLU A 197 2.60 -14.27 26.02
CA GLU A 197 3.40 -13.62 27.05
C GLU A 197 3.63 -12.12 26.78
N VAL A 198 3.99 -11.78 25.52
CA VAL A 198 4.38 -10.42 25.16
C VAL A 198 3.19 -9.49 24.97
N TYR A 199 2.08 -9.97 24.40
CA TYR A 199 0.96 -9.13 23.97
C TYR A 199 -0.31 -9.30 24.80
N LEU A 200 -0.48 -10.40 25.53
CA LEU A 200 -1.65 -10.66 26.35
C LEU A 200 -1.35 -10.57 27.85
N GLY A 201 -0.07 -10.51 28.23
CA GLY A 201 0.34 -10.17 29.60
C GLY A 201 0.03 -11.24 30.64
N GLU A 202 -0.01 -12.52 30.26
CA GLU A 202 -0.11 -13.66 31.18
C GLU A 202 1.25 -14.36 31.39
#